data_d6e62612e8aab2175fc595d7ee52994e
#
_entry.id   d6e62612e8aab2175fc595d7ee52994e
#
_cell.length_a   1.000
_cell.length_b   1.000
_cell.length_c   1.000
_cell.angle_alpha   90.00
_cell.angle_beta   90.00
_cell.angle_gamma   90.00
#
_symmetry.space_group_name_H-M   'P 1'
#
loop_
_entity.id
_entity.type
_entity.pdbx_description
1 polymer ?
#
loop_
_entity_poly.entity_id
_entity_poly.type
_entity_poly.pdbx_seq_one_letter_code
_entity_poly.pdbx_strand_id
1 'polypeptide(L)' 'MINIQLIKPNMPVVCSEDGQFAIVDHLEGQDSIKLKKDKTGKHHFIPTSWVTTVDNKVHIDRPGDEAMKEWRTEH' A
#
# COMPACT_ATOMS: atom_id res chain seq x y z
N MET A 1 13.79 -9.61 5.19
CA MET A 1 12.53 -9.61 5.95
C MET A 1 12.12 -8.19 6.24
N ILE A 2 10.86 -7.87 6.00
CA ILE A 2 10.34 -6.51 6.14
C ILE A 2 9.80 -6.31 7.54
N ASN A 3 10.09 -5.15 8.12
CA ASN A 3 9.49 -4.78 9.40
C ASN A 3 8.24 -3.96 9.14
N ILE A 4 7.08 -4.62 9.18
CA ILE A 4 5.80 -3.96 8.92
C ILE A 4 5.44 -2.94 10.00
N GLN A 5 6.09 -2.98 11.16
CA GLN A 5 5.86 -1.99 12.21
C GLN A 5 6.37 -0.60 11.82
N LEU A 6 7.19 -0.51 10.77
CA LEU A 6 7.62 0.78 10.23
C LEU A 6 6.54 1.44 9.37
N ILE A 7 5.51 0.69 8.98
CA ILE A 7 4.42 1.24 8.16
C ILE A 7 3.49 2.02 9.08
N LYS A 8 3.29 3.30 8.76
CA LYS A 8 2.52 4.21 9.60
C LYS A 8 1.43 4.91 8.77
N PRO A 9 0.37 5.40 9.43
CA PRO A 9 -0.65 6.19 8.73
C PRO A 9 -0.06 7.39 8.02
N ASN A 10 -0.65 7.73 6.89
CA ASN A 10 -0.27 8.86 6.03
C ASN A 10 1.03 8.65 5.28
N MET A 11 1.65 7.47 5.38
CA MET A 11 2.86 7.16 4.65
C MET A 11 2.54 6.92 3.18
N PRO A 12 3.29 7.51 2.23
CA PRO A 12 3.02 7.26 0.81
C PRO A 12 3.38 5.84 0.41
N VAL A 13 2.62 5.29 -0.53
CA VAL A 13 2.89 3.99 -1.12
C VAL A 13 3.35 4.22 -2.55
N VAL A 14 4.54 3.71 -2.88
CA VAL A 14 5.13 3.87 -4.20
C VAL A 14 5.30 2.50 -4.85
N CYS A 15 5.12 2.47 -6.16
CA CYS A 15 5.24 1.25 -6.93
C CYS A 15 6.70 0.92 -7.24
N SER A 16 6.94 -0.19 -7.94
CA SER A 16 8.29 -0.62 -8.29
C SER A 16 9.03 0.38 -9.19
N GLU A 17 8.30 1.31 -9.79
CA GLU A 17 8.87 2.36 -10.64
C GLU A 17 8.96 3.72 -9.90
N ASP A 18 8.83 3.69 -8.57
CA ASP A 18 8.89 4.85 -7.68
C ASP A 18 7.77 5.87 -7.88
N GLY A 19 6.69 5.47 -8.54
CA GLY A 19 5.50 6.31 -8.66
C GLY A 19 4.59 6.15 -7.46
N GLN A 20 4.26 7.25 -6.79
CA GLN A 20 3.30 7.21 -5.69
C GLN A 20 1.89 7.04 -6.26
N PHE A 21 1.16 6.03 -5.77
CA PHE A 21 -0.20 5.77 -6.24
C PHE A 21 -1.22 5.68 -5.11
N ALA A 22 -0.77 5.71 -3.86
CA ALA A 22 -1.68 5.57 -2.72
C ALA A 22 -1.04 6.12 -1.45
N ILE A 23 -1.83 6.18 -0.39
CA ILE A 23 -1.37 6.61 0.93
C ILE A 23 -1.94 5.63 1.94
N VAL A 24 -1.12 5.24 2.90
CA VAL A 24 -1.52 4.31 3.95
C VAL A 24 -2.55 4.97 4.86
N ASP A 25 -3.68 4.29 5.09
CA ASP A 25 -4.61 4.66 6.16
C ASP A 25 -4.14 4.04 7.47
N HIS A 26 -4.03 2.70 7.50
CA HIS A 26 -3.47 1.98 8.64
C HIS A 26 -3.24 0.52 8.25
N LEU A 27 -2.57 -0.22 9.13
CA LEU A 27 -2.43 -1.66 8.96
C LEU A 27 -3.72 -2.35 9.39
N GLU A 28 -4.20 -3.29 8.57
CA GLU A 28 -5.33 -4.16 8.89
C GLU A 28 -4.77 -5.52 9.26
N GLY A 29 -4.58 -5.75 10.55
CA GLY A 29 -3.90 -6.96 11.00
C GLY A 29 -2.42 -6.92 10.64
N GLN A 30 -1.83 -8.10 10.41
CA GLN A 30 -0.41 -8.21 10.09
C GLN A 30 -0.14 -8.49 8.63
N ASP A 31 -1.18 -8.75 7.84
CA ASP A 31 -1.03 -9.21 6.47
C ASP A 31 -1.64 -8.27 5.43
N SER A 32 -2.28 -7.19 5.85
CA SER A 32 -2.93 -6.26 4.92
C SER A 32 -2.67 -4.81 5.32
N ILE A 33 -2.58 -3.96 4.32
CA ILE A 33 -2.47 -2.52 4.50
C ILE A 33 -3.73 -1.89 3.91
N LYS A 34 -4.48 -1.15 4.73
CA LYS A 34 -5.62 -0.39 4.25
C LYS A 34 -5.11 0.96 3.73
N LEU A 35 -5.51 1.29 2.51
CA LEU A 35 -5.12 2.55 1.88
C LEU A 35 -6.23 3.58 2.07
N LYS A 36 -5.88 4.85 2.02
CA LYS A 36 -6.86 5.92 2.12
C LYS A 36 -7.77 5.90 0.89
N LYS A 37 -8.94 6.54 1.02
CA LYS A 37 -9.91 6.59 -0.06
C LYS A 37 -9.30 7.18 -1.32
N ASP A 38 -9.64 6.56 -2.45
CA ASP A 38 -9.25 7.07 -3.76
C ASP A 38 -10.22 8.17 -4.21
N LYS A 39 -10.12 8.58 -5.47
CA LYS A 39 -10.95 9.64 -6.02
C LYS A 39 -12.43 9.28 -6.05
N THR A 40 -12.75 7.98 -6.04
CA THR A 40 -14.13 7.50 -6.07
C THR A 40 -14.69 7.27 -4.67
N GLY A 41 -13.89 7.51 -3.63
CA GLY A 41 -14.32 7.34 -2.25
C GLY A 41 -14.21 5.92 -1.72
N LYS A 42 -13.46 5.07 -2.39
CA LYS A 42 -13.29 3.67 -1.99
C LYS A 42 -11.93 3.43 -1.37
N HIS A 43 -11.90 2.64 -0.31
CA HIS A 43 -10.66 2.16 0.28
C HIS A 43 -10.19 0.92 -0.46
N HIS A 44 -8.88 0.77 -0.57
CA HIS A 44 -8.26 -0.40 -1.17
C HIS A 44 -7.32 -1.04 -0.16
N PHE A 45 -7.04 -2.32 -0.36
CA PHE A 45 -6.15 -3.08 0.51
C PHE A 45 -5.08 -3.74 -0.34
N ILE A 46 -3.85 -3.70 0.14
CA ILE A 46 -2.76 -4.46 -0.46
C ILE A 46 -2.17 -5.39 0.59
N PRO A 47 -1.70 -6.58 0.20
CA PRO A 47 -1.07 -7.48 1.16
C PRO A 47 0.33 -6.98 1.53
N THR A 48 0.71 -7.19 2.78
CA THR A 48 2.06 -6.83 3.23
C THR A 48 3.13 -7.62 2.49
N SER A 49 2.78 -8.78 1.92
CA SER A 49 3.71 -9.58 1.14
C SER A 49 4.20 -8.88 -0.12
N TRP A 50 3.51 -7.85 -0.59
CA TRP A 50 3.96 -7.05 -1.74
C TRP A 50 5.08 -6.10 -1.36
N VAL A 51 5.22 -5.77 -0.08
CA VAL A 51 6.16 -4.74 0.37
C VAL A 51 7.59 -5.27 0.30
N THR A 52 8.46 -4.54 -0.38
CA THR A 52 9.88 -4.90 -0.51
C THR A 52 10.75 -4.12 0.45
N THR A 53 10.38 -2.89 0.74
CA THR A 53 11.17 -1.99 1.59
C THR A 53 10.24 -0.97 2.24
N VAL A 54 10.53 -0.60 3.46
CA VAL A 54 9.87 0.52 4.14
C VAL A 54 10.96 1.47 4.65
N ASP A 55 10.95 2.67 4.14
CA ASP A 55 11.77 3.76 4.67
C ASP A 55 10.82 4.90 5.09
N ASN A 56 10.87 6.05 4.47
CA ASN A 56 9.83 7.06 4.67
C ASN A 56 8.64 6.85 3.72
N LYS A 57 8.69 5.77 2.91
CA LYS A 57 7.64 5.36 1.98
C LYS A 57 7.53 3.85 2.02
N VAL A 58 6.36 3.34 1.63
CA VAL A 58 6.14 1.90 1.45
C VAL A 58 6.42 1.57 -0.02
N HIS A 59 7.41 0.73 -0.26
CA HIS A 59 7.76 0.29 -1.62
C HIS A 59 7.20 -1.10 -1.86
N ILE A 60 6.54 -1.28 -3.01
CA ILE A 60 5.97 -2.58 -3.38
C ILE A 60 6.70 -3.15 -4.60
N ASP A 61 6.45 -4.42 -4.88
CA ASP A 61 7.22 -5.22 -5.84
C ASP A 61 6.67 -5.19 -7.26
N ARG A 62 5.69 -4.34 -7.55
CA ARG A 62 5.05 -4.31 -8.86
C ARG A 62 4.70 -2.90 -9.28
N PRO A 63 4.47 -2.68 -10.61
CA PRO A 63 4.03 -1.38 -11.09
C PRO A 63 2.67 -0.98 -10.53
N GLY A 64 2.44 0.32 -10.42
CA GLY A 64 1.19 0.83 -9.86
C GLY A 64 -0.05 0.39 -10.59
N ASP A 65 0.00 0.29 -11.93
CA ASP A 65 -1.14 -0.15 -12.70
C ASP A 65 -1.47 -1.62 -12.43
N GLU A 66 -0.47 -2.47 -12.18
CA GLU A 66 -0.72 -3.85 -11.78
C GLU A 66 -1.27 -3.92 -10.37
N ALA A 67 -0.72 -3.14 -9.45
CA ALA A 67 -1.22 -3.08 -8.09
C ALA A 67 -2.70 -2.68 -8.07
N MET A 68 -3.06 -1.71 -8.88
CA MET A 68 -4.45 -1.23 -8.94
C MET A 68 -5.40 -2.22 -9.59
N LYS A 69 -4.89 -3.21 -10.32
CA LYS A 69 -5.72 -4.29 -10.85
C LYS A 69 -5.89 -5.43 -9.84
N GLU A 70 -4.93 -5.62 -8.97
CA GLU A 70 -4.89 -6.77 -8.09
C GLU A 70 -5.30 -6.46 -6.66
N TRP A 71 -5.33 -5.19 -6.27
CA TRP A 71 -5.69 -4.84 -4.90
C TRP A 71 -7.16 -5.13 -4.61
N ARG A 72 -7.47 -5.35 -3.33
CA ARG A 72 -8.86 -5.49 -2.90
C ARG A 72 -9.48 -4.13 -2.74
N THR A 73 -10.78 -4.04 -3.05
CA THR A 73 -11.54 -2.81 -2.87
C THR A 73 -12.62 -3.04 -1.82
N GLU A 74 -12.73 -2.12 -0.87
CA GLU A 74 -13.80 -2.13 0.11
C GLU A 74 -14.94 -1.27 -0.43
N HIS A 75 -16.13 -1.83 -0.43
CA HIS A 75 -17.33 -1.15 -0.89
C HIS A 75 -18.12 -0.56 0.26
#